data_44cb525278ff932e1a537ae2a3547b0f
#
_entry.id   44cb525278ff932e1a537ae2a3547b0f
#
_cell.length_a   1.000
_cell.length_b   1.000
_cell.length_c   1.000
_cell.angle_alpha   90.00
_cell.angle_beta   90.00
_cell.angle_gamma   90.00
#
_symmetry.space_group_name_H-M   'P 1'
#
loop_
_entity.id
_entity.type
_entity.pdbx_description
1 polymer ?
#
loop_
_entity_poly.entity_id
_entity_poly.type
_entity_poly.pdbx_seq_one_letter_code
_entity_poly.pdbx_strand_id
1 'polypeptide(L)'
;VVVDLNYGSECACTIQPEHDVDTVYISAFELVDSCTIRGYRFSNGWTPGQQVYFYSRFSSPIKTCALYVDDRRMAETSFAEGRNIKALLSFENECGELTVKTALSSVSMEGAAANLLKEVRDKAFEEVRQAAFESWSRVLGQIEVETDDPKKKELFYTSLHNVMLYPFLMSDVDNRFRGPDYQVHQTDGFDYYGGVVGLWDTFRAACPLLAMLNPEVTNDYVKTLLE
;
A
#
# COMPACT_ATOMS: atom_id res chain seq x y z
N VAL A 1 -5.84 -17.57 -8.65
CA VAL A 1 -5.81 -16.27 -7.94
C VAL A 1 -6.91 -15.38 -8.48
N VAL A 2 -7.61 -14.68 -7.62
CA VAL A 2 -8.59 -13.66 -7.97
C VAL A 2 -7.98 -12.31 -7.64
N VAL A 3 -7.98 -11.40 -8.62
CA VAL A 3 -7.67 -9.97 -8.43
C VAL A 3 -9.01 -9.24 -8.53
N ASP A 4 -9.46 -8.66 -7.42
CA ASP A 4 -10.71 -7.92 -7.33
C ASP A 4 -10.40 -6.46 -6.99
N LEU A 5 -10.53 -5.57 -7.97
CA LEU A 5 -10.23 -4.14 -7.80
C LEU A 5 -11.39 -3.38 -7.12
N ASN A 6 -12.50 -4.06 -6.87
CA ASN A 6 -13.64 -3.49 -6.16
C ASN A 6 -13.81 -4.06 -4.75
N TYR A 7 -12.93 -4.96 -4.31
CA TYR A 7 -13.01 -5.58 -2.99
C TYR A 7 -12.89 -4.52 -1.89
N GLY A 8 -13.80 -4.54 -0.93
CA GLY A 8 -13.86 -3.56 0.16
C GLY A 8 -14.56 -2.25 -0.19
N SER A 9 -14.87 -1.98 -1.46
CA SER A 9 -15.77 -0.87 -1.79
C SER A 9 -17.20 -1.22 -1.34
N GLU A 10 -17.97 -0.21 -0.95
CA GLU A 10 -19.30 -0.38 -0.38
C GLU A 10 -19.33 -1.09 1.00
N CYS A 11 -18.20 -1.23 1.65
CA CYS A 11 -18.11 -1.66 3.03
C CYS A 11 -18.56 -0.50 3.92
N ALA A 12 -19.86 -0.48 4.29
CA ALA A 12 -20.40 0.56 5.14
C ALA A 12 -19.83 0.44 6.56
N CYS A 13 -19.22 1.50 7.08
CA CYS A 13 -18.99 1.62 8.51
C CYS A 13 -20.33 1.78 9.23
N THR A 14 -20.54 1.04 10.31
CA THR A 14 -21.80 1.07 11.09
C THR A 14 -22.02 2.39 11.84
N ILE A 15 -21.04 3.27 11.90
CA ILE A 15 -21.08 4.52 12.66
C ILE A 15 -21.57 5.71 11.81
N GLN A 16 -21.22 5.74 10.52
CA GLN A 16 -21.66 6.78 9.58
C GLN A 16 -21.81 6.20 8.16
N PRO A 17 -22.88 5.45 7.89
CA PRO A 17 -23.04 4.71 6.64
C PRO A 17 -23.09 5.58 5.38
N GLU A 18 -23.37 6.87 5.51
CA GLU A 18 -23.43 7.83 4.40
C GLU A 18 -22.07 8.44 4.02
N HIS A 19 -21.04 8.28 4.86
CA HIS A 19 -19.71 8.88 4.66
C HIS A 19 -18.58 7.87 4.51
N ASP A 20 -18.81 6.59 4.83
CA ASP A 20 -17.75 5.59 4.97
C ASP A 20 -17.70 4.55 3.83
N VAL A 21 -18.36 4.83 2.74
CA VAL A 21 -18.34 3.94 1.57
C VAL A 21 -17.20 4.36 0.64
N ASP A 22 -16.11 3.59 0.65
CA ASP A 22 -15.08 3.72 -0.37
C ASP A 22 -15.62 3.20 -1.71
N THR A 23 -16.00 4.13 -2.58
CA THR A 23 -16.63 3.81 -3.87
C THR A 23 -15.64 3.93 -4.99
N VAL A 24 -15.33 2.83 -5.67
CA VAL A 24 -14.56 2.83 -6.91
C VAL A 24 -15.36 3.51 -8.00
N TYR A 25 -14.79 4.53 -8.64
CA TYR A 25 -15.40 5.18 -9.79
C TYR A 25 -14.78 4.75 -11.12
N ILE A 26 -13.49 4.35 -11.11
CA ILE A 26 -12.81 3.73 -12.25
C ILE A 26 -11.65 2.86 -11.77
N SER A 27 -11.45 1.75 -12.43
CA SER A 27 -10.29 0.89 -12.26
C SER A 27 -9.86 0.30 -13.60
N ALA A 28 -8.61 -0.11 -13.71
CA ALA A 28 -8.09 -0.81 -14.88
C ALA A 28 -7.18 -1.95 -14.48
N PHE A 29 -7.18 -2.96 -15.32
CA PHE A 29 -6.32 -4.13 -15.23
C PHE A 29 -5.68 -4.40 -16.59
N GLU A 30 -4.39 -4.68 -16.60
CA GLU A 30 -3.62 -5.08 -17.78
C GLU A 30 -2.75 -6.29 -17.47
N LEU A 31 -2.86 -7.32 -18.30
CA LEU A 31 -1.91 -8.42 -18.38
C LEU A 31 -0.75 -7.99 -19.29
N VAL A 32 0.40 -7.65 -18.70
CA VAL A 32 1.58 -7.11 -19.42
C VAL A 32 2.34 -8.23 -20.15
N ASP A 33 2.57 -9.33 -19.44
CA ASP A 33 3.24 -10.53 -19.95
C ASP A 33 2.78 -11.77 -19.15
N SER A 34 3.37 -12.93 -19.44
CA SER A 34 3.00 -14.18 -18.79
C SER A 34 3.15 -14.22 -17.28
N CYS A 35 3.92 -13.29 -16.66
CA CYS A 35 4.18 -13.26 -15.23
C CYS A 35 3.83 -11.93 -14.58
N THR A 36 3.28 -10.96 -15.34
CA THR A 36 3.18 -9.58 -14.89
C THR A 36 1.79 -9.02 -15.16
N ILE A 37 1.23 -8.41 -14.14
CA ILE A 37 0.00 -7.61 -14.24
C ILE A 37 0.25 -6.20 -13.69
N ARG A 38 -0.51 -5.23 -14.18
CA ARG A 38 -0.54 -3.87 -13.64
C ARG A 38 -1.95 -3.28 -13.77
N GLY A 39 -2.15 -2.16 -13.13
CA GLY A 39 -3.41 -1.43 -13.24
C GLY A 39 -3.52 -0.31 -12.25
N TYR A 40 -4.75 0.17 -12.08
CA TYR A 40 -5.07 1.19 -11.11
C TYR A 40 -6.48 1.01 -10.54
N ARG A 41 -6.69 1.63 -9.40
CA ARG A 41 -7.97 1.77 -8.74
C ARG A 41 -8.12 3.20 -8.25
N PHE A 42 -9.14 3.89 -8.72
CA PHE A 42 -9.48 5.24 -8.27
C PHE A 42 -10.81 5.20 -7.56
N SER A 43 -10.85 5.77 -6.38
CA SER A 43 -12.00 5.72 -5.51
C SER A 43 -12.24 7.03 -4.78
N ASN A 44 -13.48 7.19 -4.31
CA ASN A 44 -13.89 8.24 -3.40
C ASN A 44 -14.38 7.58 -2.11
N GLY A 45 -13.95 8.09 -1.00
CA GLY A 45 -14.36 7.66 0.32
C GLY A 45 -14.12 8.78 1.31
N TRP A 46 -13.53 8.45 2.44
CA TRP A 46 -13.08 9.45 3.41
C TRP A 46 -12.15 10.51 2.78
N THR A 47 -11.25 10.06 1.91
CA THR A 47 -10.43 10.95 1.06
C THR A 47 -11.00 10.91 -0.36
N PRO A 48 -11.55 12.01 -0.90
CA PRO A 48 -12.02 12.05 -2.27
C PRO A 48 -10.84 11.93 -3.25
N GLY A 49 -11.10 11.36 -4.43
CA GLY A 49 -10.12 11.33 -5.53
C GLY A 49 -8.88 10.47 -5.27
N GLN A 50 -8.95 9.46 -4.39
CA GLN A 50 -7.82 8.58 -4.13
C GLN A 50 -7.42 7.80 -5.38
N GLN A 51 -6.14 7.87 -5.74
CA GLN A 51 -5.56 7.19 -6.89
C GLN A 51 -4.47 6.24 -6.44
N VAL A 52 -4.66 4.95 -6.74
CA VAL A 52 -3.69 3.90 -6.43
C VAL A 52 -3.39 3.13 -7.70
N TYR A 53 -2.12 3.07 -8.06
CA TYR A 53 -1.58 2.26 -9.14
C TYR A 53 -0.87 1.06 -8.55
N PHE A 54 -0.92 -0.08 -9.23
CA PHE A 54 -0.22 -1.29 -8.81
C PHE A 54 0.56 -1.91 -9.96
N TYR A 55 1.61 -2.63 -9.58
CA TYR A 55 2.38 -3.50 -10.46
C TYR A 55 2.70 -4.77 -9.69
N SER A 56 2.35 -5.93 -10.27
CA SER A 56 2.54 -7.22 -9.61
C SER A 56 3.25 -8.21 -10.51
N ARG A 57 4.16 -8.98 -9.93
CA ARG A 57 4.91 -10.03 -10.58
C ARG A 57 4.73 -11.36 -9.88
N PHE A 58 4.46 -12.41 -10.67
CA PHE A 58 4.26 -13.78 -10.19
C PHE A 58 5.50 -14.63 -10.46
N SER A 59 5.77 -15.59 -9.56
CA SER A 59 6.88 -16.54 -9.70
C SER A 59 6.63 -17.63 -10.75
N SER A 60 5.38 -17.79 -11.19
CA SER A 60 4.99 -18.78 -12.21
C SER A 60 4.19 -18.13 -13.32
N PRO A 61 4.28 -18.64 -14.56
CA PRO A 61 3.52 -18.12 -15.68
C PRO A 61 2.01 -18.24 -15.48
N ILE A 62 1.29 -17.20 -15.88
CA ILE A 62 -0.16 -17.18 -15.96
C ILE A 62 -0.59 -18.00 -17.15
N LYS A 63 -1.33 -19.08 -16.90
CA LYS A 63 -1.85 -19.98 -17.93
C LYS A 63 -3.10 -19.43 -18.58
N THR A 64 -4.03 -18.89 -17.79
CA THR A 64 -5.25 -18.26 -18.26
C THR A 64 -5.53 -16.99 -17.48
N CYS A 65 -6.05 -15.99 -18.20
CA CYS A 65 -6.56 -14.75 -17.60
C CYS A 65 -7.98 -14.53 -18.11
N ALA A 66 -8.96 -14.55 -17.21
CA ALA A 66 -10.35 -14.22 -17.54
C ALA A 66 -10.73 -12.91 -16.86
N LEU A 67 -11.08 -11.90 -17.64
CA LEU A 67 -11.47 -10.58 -17.17
C LEU A 67 -12.98 -10.44 -17.09
N TYR A 68 -13.44 -9.75 -16.07
CA TYR A 68 -14.84 -9.42 -15.83
C TYR A 68 -14.98 -7.93 -15.57
N VAL A 69 -15.95 -7.31 -16.19
CA VAL A 69 -16.38 -5.93 -15.94
C VAL A 69 -17.85 -5.97 -15.53
N ASP A 70 -18.18 -5.43 -14.38
CA ASP A 70 -19.54 -5.46 -13.79
C ASP A 70 -20.14 -6.87 -13.80
N ASP A 71 -19.35 -7.85 -13.34
CA ASP A 71 -19.66 -9.28 -13.30
C ASP A 71 -19.93 -9.96 -14.67
N ARG A 72 -19.69 -9.26 -15.79
CA ARG A 72 -19.79 -9.80 -17.13
C ARG A 72 -18.41 -10.18 -17.64
N ARG A 73 -18.28 -11.45 -18.07
CA ARG A 73 -17.05 -11.92 -18.67
C ARG A 73 -16.77 -11.19 -19.98
N MET A 74 -15.57 -10.66 -20.10
CA MET A 74 -15.08 -10.05 -21.34
C MET A 74 -14.67 -11.12 -22.35
N ALA A 75 -14.68 -10.76 -23.63
CA ALA A 75 -14.00 -11.54 -24.67
C ALA A 75 -12.49 -11.63 -24.34
N GLU A 76 -11.76 -12.51 -25.01
CA GLU A 76 -10.31 -12.64 -24.81
C GLU A 76 -9.62 -11.28 -25.03
N THR A 77 -9.12 -10.70 -23.94
CA THR A 77 -8.42 -9.43 -23.92
C THR A 77 -7.40 -9.43 -22.79
N SER A 78 -6.31 -8.70 -22.97
CA SER A 78 -5.30 -8.47 -21.92
C SER A 78 -5.57 -7.22 -21.10
N PHE A 79 -6.57 -6.41 -21.48
CA PHE A 79 -6.87 -5.14 -20.82
C PHE A 79 -8.38 -5.00 -20.59
N ALA A 80 -8.72 -4.46 -19.42
CA ALA A 80 -10.08 -4.03 -19.10
C ALA A 80 -10.04 -2.75 -18.26
N GLU A 81 -11.00 -1.88 -18.52
CA GLU A 81 -11.23 -0.67 -17.74
C GLU A 81 -12.73 -0.55 -17.42
N GLY A 82 -13.06 -0.14 -16.22
CA GLY A 82 -14.43 0.01 -15.75
C GLY A 82 -14.51 0.25 -14.25
N ARG A 83 -15.73 0.25 -13.73
CA ARG A 83 -15.95 0.50 -12.31
C ARG A 83 -15.66 -0.73 -11.45
N ASN A 84 -16.05 -1.91 -11.90
CA ASN A 84 -15.92 -3.15 -11.16
C ASN A 84 -15.16 -4.18 -11.99
N ILE A 85 -13.83 -4.21 -11.81
CA ILE A 85 -12.94 -5.11 -12.54
C ILE A 85 -12.55 -6.27 -11.64
N LYS A 86 -12.72 -7.48 -12.18
CA LYS A 86 -12.20 -8.72 -11.58
C LYS A 86 -11.39 -9.49 -12.60
N ALA A 87 -10.26 -10.03 -12.19
CA ALA A 87 -9.46 -10.93 -13.00
C ALA A 87 -9.31 -12.29 -12.30
N LEU A 88 -9.61 -13.35 -13.02
CA LEU A 88 -9.39 -14.72 -12.58
C LEU A 88 -8.17 -15.29 -13.30
N LEU A 89 -7.11 -15.54 -12.54
CA LEU A 89 -5.82 -16.03 -13.04
C LEU A 89 -5.62 -17.49 -12.64
N SER A 90 -5.26 -18.34 -13.61
CA SER A 90 -4.73 -19.68 -13.33
C SER A 90 -3.24 -19.73 -13.72
N PHE A 91 -2.48 -20.60 -13.05
CA PHE A 91 -1.03 -20.68 -13.19
C PHE A 91 -0.60 -22.09 -13.58
N GLU A 92 0.52 -22.17 -14.29
CA GLU A 92 1.27 -23.39 -14.50
C GLU A 92 2.20 -23.60 -13.31
N ASN A 93 1.72 -24.27 -12.28
CA ASN A 93 2.50 -24.49 -11.08
C ASN A 93 2.35 -25.93 -10.57
N GLU A 94 3.42 -26.72 -10.70
CA GLU A 94 3.46 -28.11 -10.25
C GLU A 94 3.79 -28.20 -8.74
N CYS A 95 4.40 -27.18 -8.15
CA CYS A 95 4.87 -27.20 -6.76
C CYS A 95 3.84 -26.71 -5.73
N GLY A 96 2.70 -26.17 -6.16
CA GLY A 96 1.65 -25.66 -5.28
C GLY A 96 1.95 -24.31 -4.60
N GLU A 97 3.17 -23.76 -4.73
CA GLU A 97 3.56 -22.47 -4.15
C GLU A 97 3.63 -21.39 -5.21
N LEU A 98 3.03 -20.24 -4.92
CA LEU A 98 3.05 -19.07 -5.78
C LEU A 98 3.51 -17.85 -4.98
N THR A 99 4.66 -17.30 -5.36
CA THR A 99 5.12 -16.02 -4.81
C THR A 99 4.61 -14.88 -5.68
N VAL A 100 4.04 -13.88 -5.02
CA VAL A 100 3.59 -12.65 -5.66
C VAL A 100 4.37 -11.49 -5.06
N LYS A 101 4.96 -10.65 -5.92
CA LYS A 101 5.58 -9.38 -5.55
C LYS A 101 4.70 -8.26 -6.07
N THR A 102 4.25 -7.39 -5.18
CA THR A 102 3.38 -6.26 -5.54
C THR A 102 3.96 -4.97 -4.98
N ALA A 103 3.97 -3.94 -5.80
CA ALA A 103 4.25 -2.57 -5.37
C ALA A 103 3.10 -1.64 -5.78
N LEU A 104 2.97 -0.57 -5.03
CA LEU A 104 1.98 0.48 -5.22
C LEU A 104 2.68 1.79 -5.55
N SER A 105 1.94 2.70 -6.16
CA SER A 105 2.32 4.10 -6.38
C SER A 105 1.06 4.97 -6.34
N SER A 106 1.19 6.18 -5.84
CA SER A 106 0.15 7.22 -5.99
C SER A 106 0.31 8.01 -7.29
N VAL A 107 1.38 7.78 -8.04
CA VAL A 107 1.79 8.58 -9.21
C VAL A 107 1.38 7.93 -10.51
N SER A 108 1.87 6.69 -10.76
CA SER A 108 1.62 5.97 -12.02
C SER A 108 1.91 4.47 -11.94
N MET A 109 1.49 3.71 -12.95
CA MET A 109 1.84 2.29 -13.09
C MET A 109 3.35 2.09 -13.27
N GLU A 110 4.03 3.01 -13.95
CA GLU A 110 5.49 3.02 -14.13
C GLU A 110 6.20 3.31 -12.80
N GLY A 111 5.63 4.18 -11.95
CA GLY A 111 6.08 4.42 -10.58
C GLY A 111 6.00 3.14 -9.74
N ALA A 112 4.86 2.45 -9.77
CA ALA A 112 4.71 1.17 -9.09
C ALA A 112 5.71 0.11 -9.59
N ALA A 113 5.97 0.04 -10.90
CA ALA A 113 6.99 -0.85 -11.46
C ALA A 113 8.41 -0.49 -10.98
N ALA A 114 8.74 0.79 -10.95
CA ALA A 114 10.04 1.27 -10.45
C ALA A 114 10.24 0.95 -8.97
N ASN A 115 9.20 1.13 -8.14
CA ASN A 115 9.19 0.77 -6.72
C ASN A 115 9.47 -0.73 -6.54
N LEU A 116 8.75 -1.59 -7.27
CA LEU A 116 8.99 -3.04 -7.19
C LEU A 116 10.41 -3.42 -7.58
N LEU A 117 10.92 -2.84 -8.68
CA LEU A 117 12.26 -3.12 -9.17
C LEU A 117 13.36 -2.66 -8.20
N LYS A 118 13.17 -1.54 -7.53
CA LYS A 118 14.13 -0.98 -6.56
C LYS A 118 14.14 -1.77 -5.26
N GLU A 119 12.96 -2.13 -4.75
CA GLU A 119 12.82 -2.64 -3.39
C GLU A 119 12.96 -4.15 -3.29
N VAL A 120 12.34 -4.91 -4.21
CA VAL A 120 12.19 -6.38 -4.06
C VAL A 120 12.53 -7.21 -5.29
N ARG A 121 13.02 -6.62 -6.36
CA ARG A 121 13.23 -7.26 -7.68
C ARG A 121 13.68 -8.72 -7.61
N ASP A 122 14.87 -8.95 -7.07
CA ASP A 122 15.55 -10.25 -7.09
C ASP A 122 15.59 -10.92 -5.71
N LYS A 123 15.00 -10.29 -4.69
CA LYS A 123 15.00 -10.82 -3.32
C LYS A 123 14.07 -12.02 -3.21
N ALA A 124 14.52 -13.07 -2.53
CA ALA A 124 13.66 -14.18 -2.14
C ALA A 124 12.67 -13.75 -1.04
N PHE A 125 11.58 -14.50 -0.87
CA PHE A 125 10.59 -14.22 0.17
C PHE A 125 11.22 -14.15 1.57
N GLU A 126 12.10 -15.10 1.91
CA GLU A 126 12.76 -15.14 3.21
C GLU A 126 13.70 -13.95 3.45
N GLU A 127 14.35 -13.44 2.40
CA GLU A 127 15.17 -12.23 2.51
C GLU A 127 14.33 -11.00 2.83
N VAL A 128 13.17 -10.85 2.18
CA VAL A 128 12.23 -9.75 2.44
C VAL A 128 11.64 -9.88 3.84
N ARG A 129 11.23 -11.09 4.24
CA ARG A 129 10.71 -11.38 5.57
C ARG A 129 11.73 -11.05 6.67
N GLN A 130 12.96 -11.47 6.48
CA GLN A 130 14.04 -11.22 7.44
C GLN A 130 14.37 -9.73 7.55
N ALA A 131 14.47 -9.03 6.42
CA ALA A 131 14.72 -7.59 6.39
C ALA A 131 13.59 -6.80 7.09
N ALA A 132 12.34 -7.19 6.88
CA ALA A 132 11.19 -6.61 7.57
C ALA A 132 11.25 -6.85 9.09
N PHE A 133 11.57 -8.09 9.50
CA PHE A 133 11.73 -8.42 10.91
C PHE A 133 12.84 -7.60 11.58
N GLU A 134 13.99 -7.47 10.94
CA GLU A 134 15.12 -6.68 11.44
C GLU A 134 14.79 -5.19 11.53
N SER A 135 14.05 -4.66 10.53
CA SER A 135 13.62 -3.27 10.53
C SER A 135 12.67 -2.99 11.71
N TRP A 136 11.65 -3.82 11.90
CA TRP A 136 10.73 -3.69 13.02
C TRP A 136 11.41 -3.92 14.37
N SER A 137 12.31 -4.89 14.48
CA SER A 137 13.08 -5.12 15.71
C SER A 137 13.93 -3.92 16.10
N ARG A 138 14.50 -3.21 15.11
CA ARG A 138 15.26 -1.99 15.35
C ARG A 138 14.37 -0.84 15.87
N VAL A 139 13.20 -0.66 15.25
CA VAL A 139 12.27 0.41 15.64
C VAL A 139 11.69 0.15 17.04
N LEU A 140 11.18 -1.06 17.26
CA LEU A 140 10.56 -1.40 18.55
C LEU A 140 11.59 -1.55 19.69
N GLY A 141 12.81 -1.97 19.37
CA GLY A 141 13.91 -2.12 20.33
C GLY A 141 14.50 -0.81 20.83
N GLN A 142 14.05 0.35 20.33
CA GLN A 142 14.46 1.66 20.88
C GLN A 142 13.95 1.91 22.32
N ILE A 143 12.89 1.20 22.70
CA ILE A 143 12.37 1.23 24.07
C ILE A 143 12.42 -0.18 24.62
N GLU A 144 13.17 -0.39 25.68
CA GLU A 144 13.22 -1.65 26.40
C GLU A 144 12.33 -1.60 27.63
N VAL A 145 11.40 -2.57 27.74
CA VAL A 145 10.45 -2.67 28.85
C VAL A 145 10.75 -3.90 29.69
N GLU A 146 11.03 -3.67 30.97
CA GLU A 146 11.15 -4.72 31.98
C GLU A 146 9.84 -4.82 32.78
N THR A 147 9.27 -6.00 32.86
CA THR A 147 8.06 -6.28 33.62
C THR A 147 7.90 -7.80 33.85
N ASP A 148 7.41 -8.17 35.01
CA ASP A 148 7.06 -9.57 35.35
C ASP A 148 5.74 -10.03 34.72
N ASP A 149 5.00 -9.11 34.10
CA ASP A 149 3.72 -9.41 33.45
C ASP A 149 3.89 -9.46 31.92
N PRO A 150 3.91 -10.66 31.32
CA PRO A 150 4.11 -10.82 29.88
C PRO A 150 3.00 -10.16 29.04
N LYS A 151 1.76 -10.10 29.56
CA LYS A 151 0.64 -9.43 28.86
C LYS A 151 0.85 -7.92 28.75
N LYS A 152 1.41 -7.29 29.79
CA LYS A 152 1.74 -5.87 29.72
C LYS A 152 2.85 -5.61 28.71
N LYS A 153 3.84 -6.48 28.62
CA LYS A 153 4.92 -6.38 27.64
C LYS A 153 4.38 -6.50 26.22
N GLU A 154 3.53 -7.49 25.97
CA GLU A 154 2.85 -7.68 24.67
C GLU A 154 2.00 -6.46 24.29
N LEU A 155 1.18 -5.97 25.22
CA LEU A 155 0.34 -4.79 25.00
C LEU A 155 1.17 -3.56 24.66
N PHE A 156 2.29 -3.35 25.37
CA PHE A 156 3.18 -2.22 25.13
C PHE A 156 3.75 -2.26 23.70
N TYR A 157 4.36 -3.39 23.30
CA TYR A 157 4.98 -3.47 21.97
C TYR A 157 3.96 -3.49 20.82
N THR A 158 2.78 -4.07 21.05
CA THR A 158 1.67 -3.98 20.09
C THR A 158 1.20 -2.53 19.90
N SER A 159 1.07 -1.78 21.01
CA SER A 159 0.69 -0.37 20.96
C SER A 159 1.76 0.48 20.28
N LEU A 160 3.04 0.24 20.62
CA LEU A 160 4.16 0.94 19.98
C LEU A 160 4.20 0.65 18.46
N HIS A 161 4.04 -0.62 18.06
CA HIS A 161 3.93 -0.99 16.64
C HIS A 161 2.81 -0.23 15.95
N ASN A 162 1.61 -0.18 16.54
CA ASN A 162 0.47 0.52 15.94
C ASN A 162 0.72 2.03 15.77
N VAL A 163 1.39 2.66 16.74
CA VAL A 163 1.77 4.09 16.62
C VAL A 163 2.78 4.30 15.49
N MET A 164 3.72 3.36 15.29
CA MET A 164 4.77 3.45 14.25
C MET A 164 4.27 3.11 12.83
N LEU A 165 3.01 2.71 12.65
CA LEU A 165 2.41 2.56 11.32
C LEU A 165 2.14 3.90 10.63
N TYR A 166 2.16 5.00 11.36
CA TYR A 166 1.97 6.37 10.86
C TYR A 166 3.10 7.29 11.29
N PRO A 167 3.49 8.24 10.44
CA PRO A 167 3.09 8.44 9.05
C PRO A 167 3.67 7.36 8.12
N PHE A 168 3.03 7.06 7.00
CA PHE A 168 3.53 6.10 6.02
C PHE A 168 4.09 6.78 4.77
N LEU A 169 5.13 6.18 4.19
CA LEU A 169 5.79 6.70 3.00
C LEU A 169 4.85 6.67 1.79
N MET A 170 4.71 7.79 1.09
CA MET A 170 3.89 7.92 -0.13
C MET A 170 4.70 8.29 -1.37
N SER A 171 5.90 8.84 -1.22
CA SER A 171 6.75 9.10 -2.37
C SER A 171 7.24 7.81 -3.02
N ASP A 172 7.30 7.80 -4.34
CA ASP A 172 7.93 6.75 -5.12
C ASP A 172 9.46 6.80 -4.96
N VAL A 173 10.14 5.74 -5.39
CA VAL A 173 11.61 5.63 -5.30
C VAL A 173 12.38 6.67 -6.10
N ASP A 174 11.70 7.45 -6.94
CA ASP A 174 12.21 8.60 -7.68
C ASP A 174 11.82 9.94 -7.07
N ASN A 175 11.32 9.93 -5.83
CA ASN A 175 10.89 11.08 -5.04
C ASN A 175 9.65 11.80 -5.59
N ARG A 176 8.90 11.20 -6.50
CA ARG A 176 7.62 11.75 -6.95
C ARG A 176 6.50 11.32 -6.01
N PHE A 177 5.52 12.20 -5.86
CA PHE A 177 4.33 11.94 -5.06
C PHE A 177 3.11 12.68 -5.66
N ARG A 178 1.92 12.28 -5.25
CA ARG A 178 0.69 13.00 -5.58
C ARG A 178 0.30 13.89 -4.41
N GLY A 179 0.25 15.18 -4.66
CA GLY A 179 -0.13 16.20 -3.67
C GLY A 179 -1.63 16.24 -3.38
N PRO A 180 -2.05 17.05 -2.39
CA PRO A 180 -3.45 17.27 -2.05
C PRO A 180 -4.23 18.01 -3.15
N ASP A 181 -3.53 18.64 -4.08
CA ASP A 181 -4.07 19.25 -5.32
C ASP A 181 -4.29 18.24 -6.46
N TYR A 182 -4.06 16.94 -6.20
CA TYR A 182 -4.11 15.83 -7.15
C TYR A 182 -3.07 15.89 -8.27
N GLN A 183 -2.10 16.81 -8.21
CA GLN A 183 -1.01 16.88 -9.16
C GLN A 183 0.18 16.04 -8.70
N VAL A 184 1.04 15.69 -9.66
CA VAL A 184 2.28 14.99 -9.38
C VAL A 184 3.38 16.00 -9.12
N HIS A 185 3.99 15.92 -7.96
CA HIS A 185 5.11 16.74 -7.50
C HIS A 185 6.35 15.88 -7.30
N GLN A 186 7.46 16.53 -7.01
CA GLN A 186 8.73 15.87 -6.67
C GLN A 186 9.34 16.56 -5.45
N THR A 187 9.71 15.76 -4.44
CA THR A 187 10.39 16.29 -3.26
C THR A 187 11.85 16.67 -3.56
N ASP A 188 12.35 17.65 -2.83
CA ASP A 188 13.77 18.04 -2.86
C ASP A 188 14.46 17.57 -1.58
N GLY A 189 14.96 16.33 -1.62
CA GLY A 189 15.78 15.76 -0.56
C GLY A 189 15.05 15.40 0.74
N PHE A 190 13.76 15.08 0.66
CA PHE A 190 12.99 14.53 1.77
C PHE A 190 11.96 13.49 1.28
N ASP A 191 11.49 12.63 2.18
CA ASP A 191 10.45 11.66 1.92
C ASP A 191 9.06 12.29 2.17
N TYR A 192 8.15 12.16 1.19
CA TYR A 192 6.77 12.62 1.35
C TYR A 192 5.93 11.54 2.06
N TYR A 193 5.30 11.93 3.16
CA TYR A 193 4.53 11.02 4.01
C TYR A 193 3.03 11.26 3.91
N GLY A 194 2.27 10.17 3.88
CA GLY A 194 0.82 10.18 4.02
C GLY A 194 0.35 9.93 5.46
N GLY A 195 -0.97 9.90 5.63
CA GLY A 195 -1.56 9.67 6.93
C GLY A 195 -1.64 10.94 7.80
N VAL A 196 -1.69 12.10 7.16
CA VAL A 196 -1.90 13.40 7.84
C VAL A 196 -3.35 13.48 8.31
N VAL A 197 -3.71 12.62 9.25
CA VAL A 197 -5.06 12.57 9.78
C VAL A 197 -5.03 12.99 11.23
N GLY A 198 -5.85 13.99 11.58
CA GLY A 198 -6.12 14.32 12.94
C GLY A 198 -4.89 14.80 13.76
N LEU A 199 -4.20 15.85 13.30
CA LEU A 199 -3.17 16.49 14.13
C LEU A 199 -3.70 16.86 15.52
N TRP A 200 -4.98 17.16 15.62
CA TRP A 200 -5.68 17.44 16.87
C TRP A 200 -5.81 16.19 17.78
N ASP A 201 -5.73 14.98 17.21
CA ASP A 201 -5.65 13.73 17.97
C ASP A 201 -4.21 13.37 18.36
N THR A 202 -3.27 13.54 17.43
CA THR A 202 -1.91 12.99 17.54
C THR A 202 -0.93 13.89 18.30
N PHE A 203 -1.21 15.21 18.41
CA PHE A 203 -0.29 16.18 18.99
C PHE A 203 0.08 15.91 20.45
N ARG A 204 -0.79 15.23 21.21
CA ARG A 204 -0.59 15.01 22.65
C ARG A 204 0.40 13.90 22.97
N ALA A 205 0.44 12.84 22.15
CA ALA A 205 1.25 11.67 22.48
C ALA A 205 2.00 11.13 21.26
N ALA A 206 1.32 10.83 20.14
CA ALA A 206 1.93 10.19 18.98
C ALA A 206 3.02 11.08 18.34
N CYS A 207 2.73 12.36 18.08
CA CYS A 207 3.74 13.27 17.51
C CYS A 207 4.96 13.49 18.42
N PRO A 208 4.83 13.76 19.74
CA PRO A 208 5.98 13.82 20.63
C PRO A 208 6.78 12.52 20.70
N LEU A 209 6.12 11.37 20.73
CA LEU A 209 6.79 10.07 20.75
C LEU A 209 7.57 9.84 19.45
N LEU A 210 6.96 10.11 18.29
CA LEU A 210 7.61 10.01 16.99
C LEU A 210 8.83 10.93 16.91
N ALA A 211 8.72 12.18 17.37
CA ALA A 211 9.82 13.14 17.39
C ALA A 211 11.00 12.69 18.25
N MET A 212 10.74 11.97 19.34
CA MET A 212 11.81 11.40 20.19
C MET A 212 12.46 10.17 19.57
N LEU A 213 11.67 9.28 18.97
CA LEU A 213 12.16 8.00 18.46
C LEU A 213 12.66 8.05 17.01
N ASN A 214 12.08 8.94 16.21
CA ASN A 214 12.40 9.04 14.77
C ASN A 214 12.37 10.51 14.31
N PRO A 215 13.37 11.32 14.70
CA PRO A 215 13.41 12.74 14.38
C PRO A 215 13.54 13.01 12.86
N GLU A 216 14.18 12.11 12.10
CA GLU A 216 14.32 12.24 10.64
C GLU A 216 12.96 12.14 9.96
N VAL A 217 12.18 11.09 10.24
CA VAL A 217 10.80 10.93 9.75
C VAL A 217 9.92 12.10 10.20
N THR A 218 10.09 12.58 11.43
CA THR A 218 9.35 13.74 11.92
C THR A 218 9.64 15.00 11.13
N ASN A 219 10.91 15.25 10.80
CA ASN A 219 11.30 16.41 9.99
C ASN A 219 10.71 16.34 8.58
N ASP A 220 10.75 15.18 7.95
CA ASP A 220 10.21 14.99 6.62
C ASP A 220 8.67 15.04 6.62
N TYR A 221 8.04 14.55 7.69
CA TYR A 221 6.60 14.72 7.90
C TYR A 221 6.19 16.19 8.06
N VAL A 222 6.99 17.00 8.77
CA VAL A 222 6.75 18.45 8.86
C VAL A 222 6.88 19.12 7.49
N LYS A 223 7.90 18.76 6.69
CA LYS A 223 8.02 19.26 5.30
C LYS A 223 6.82 18.86 4.45
N THR A 224 6.36 17.61 4.57
CA THR A 224 5.14 17.13 3.90
C THR A 224 3.92 17.99 4.20
N LEU A 225 3.79 18.51 5.43
CA LEU A 225 2.68 19.37 5.84
C LEU A 225 2.77 20.81 5.26
N LEU A 226 3.94 21.19 4.75
CA LEU A 226 4.20 22.52 4.19
C LEU A 226 4.04 22.56 2.66
N GLU A 227 4.00 21.40 2.01
CA GLU A 227 3.70 21.23 0.57
C GLU A 227 2.20 21.25 0.30
#